data_03538a3ed420938e229051a8d4299696
#
_entry.id   03538a3ed420938e229051a8d4299696
#
_cell.length_a   1.000
_cell.length_b   1.000
_cell.length_c   1.000
_cell.angle_alpha   90.00
_cell.angle_beta   90.00
_cell.angle_gamma   90.00
#
_symmetry.space_group_name_H-M   'P 1'
#
loop_
_entity.id
_entity.type
_entity.pdbx_description
1 polymer ?
#
loop_
_entity_poly.entity_id
_entity_poly.type
_entity_poly.pdbx_seq_one_letter_code
_entity_poly.pdbx_strand_id
1 'polypeptide(L)'
;MKRLLTVVILLLTLGLSAQQTQIALLKYRGGGDWYANPTSLPNLVKFCNQELHTDLNPDIATVEVGSPDIFNYPFVHMTGHGNVTFDKAECENLRNYLLGGGFLHIDDNYGLKDFIMPQMQKVFPELEWVELPYSHEIFKEPYPFPNGLPKIHEHDLKTPQAFALIYEGRLICLFTYECDLGDGWEDQRVHKDSDEVRLKALKMGANIIQYVFSH
;
A
#
# COMPACT_ATOMS: atom_id res chain seq x y z
N MET A 1 54.42 -36.55 26.40
CA MET A 1 52.97 -36.52 26.64
C MET A 1 52.46 -35.21 26.11
N LYS A 2 51.89 -35.20 24.89
CA LYS A 2 51.29 -34.00 24.27
C LYS A 2 49.82 -33.98 24.68
N ARG A 3 49.39 -32.96 25.41
CA ARG A 3 47.98 -32.74 25.74
C ARG A 3 47.29 -32.06 24.54
N LEU A 4 46.36 -32.79 23.94
CA LEU A 4 45.49 -32.30 22.88
C LEU A 4 44.40 -31.45 23.53
N LEU A 5 44.41 -30.16 23.29
CA LEU A 5 43.37 -29.22 23.76
C LEU A 5 42.26 -29.21 22.72
N THR A 6 41.17 -29.90 22.97
CA THR A 6 40.00 -29.90 22.09
C THR A 6 39.17 -28.64 22.44
N VAL A 7 39.20 -27.65 21.56
CA VAL A 7 38.32 -26.47 21.64
C VAL A 7 36.98 -26.85 21.04
N VAL A 8 35.96 -27.00 21.88
CA VAL A 8 34.58 -27.15 21.44
C VAL A 8 34.02 -25.76 21.17
N ILE A 9 33.90 -25.38 19.90
CA ILE A 9 33.22 -24.17 19.49
C ILE A 9 31.72 -24.47 19.51
N LEU A 10 31.04 -24.00 20.54
CA LEU A 10 29.60 -24.05 20.65
C LEU A 10 29.06 -22.98 19.71
N LEU A 11 28.66 -23.35 18.50
CA LEU A 11 27.89 -22.49 17.58
C LEU A 11 26.47 -22.28 18.19
N LEU A 12 26.32 -21.22 18.94
CA LEU A 12 25.00 -20.68 19.29
C LEU A 12 24.40 -20.10 18.01
N THR A 13 23.62 -20.90 17.28
CA THR A 13 22.70 -20.40 16.27
C THR A 13 21.58 -19.67 17.02
N LEU A 14 21.79 -18.38 17.26
CA LEU A 14 20.69 -17.48 17.57
C LEU A 14 19.79 -17.51 16.34
N GLY A 15 18.68 -18.23 16.43
CA GLY A 15 17.60 -18.11 15.48
C GLY A 15 17.10 -16.69 15.54
N LEU A 16 17.63 -15.81 14.67
CA LEU A 16 16.99 -14.55 14.35
C LEU A 16 15.67 -14.95 13.68
N SER A 17 14.59 -14.97 14.47
CA SER A 17 13.25 -14.91 13.91
C SER A 17 13.19 -13.59 13.15
N ALA A 18 13.26 -13.63 11.83
CA ALA A 18 13.03 -12.43 11.03
C ALA A 18 11.64 -11.91 11.40
N GLN A 19 11.57 -10.67 11.86
CA GLN A 19 10.29 -10.04 12.13
C GLN A 19 9.52 -9.98 10.80
N GLN A 20 8.28 -10.48 10.79
CA GLN A 20 7.43 -10.41 9.61
C GLN A 20 7.24 -8.95 9.19
N THR A 21 7.32 -8.70 7.89
CA THR A 21 7.07 -7.37 7.36
C THR A 21 5.60 -7.00 7.58
N GLN A 22 5.38 -5.87 8.24
CA GLN A 22 4.05 -5.35 8.53
C GLN A 22 3.71 -4.19 7.61
N ILE A 23 2.48 -4.15 7.14
CA ILE A 23 1.91 -3.00 6.42
C ILE A 23 1.02 -2.19 7.35
N ALA A 24 0.78 -0.91 7.01
CA ALA A 24 0.00 -0.03 7.87
C ALA A 24 -1.12 0.70 7.13
N LEU A 25 -2.19 0.99 7.85
CA LEU A 25 -3.24 1.92 7.46
C LEU A 25 -2.87 3.32 7.94
N LEU A 26 -2.94 4.32 7.04
CA LEU A 26 -2.63 5.71 7.36
C LEU A 26 -3.81 6.40 8.02
N LYS A 27 -3.62 6.85 9.25
CA LYS A 27 -4.56 7.71 9.95
C LYS A 27 -4.23 9.18 9.64
N TYR A 28 -5.16 9.86 8.98
CA TYR A 28 -5.03 11.26 8.62
C TYR A 28 -6.09 12.13 9.29
N ARG A 29 -5.90 13.45 9.27
CA ARG A 29 -6.82 14.45 9.80
C ARG A 29 -7.62 15.09 8.68
N GLY A 30 -8.64 15.85 9.05
CA GLY A 30 -9.49 16.61 8.11
C GLY A 30 -10.96 16.19 8.14
N GLY A 31 -11.28 15.08 8.83
CA GLY A 31 -12.66 14.60 8.98
C GLY A 31 -13.09 13.55 7.98
N GLY A 32 -12.19 13.13 7.06
CA GLY A 32 -12.42 11.95 6.24
C GLY A 32 -12.30 10.66 7.07
N ASP A 33 -12.91 9.61 6.57
CA ASP A 33 -13.05 8.32 7.26
C ASP A 33 -11.90 7.35 6.93
N TRP A 34 -10.68 7.71 7.31
CA TRP A 34 -9.47 6.89 7.13
C TRP A 34 -9.63 5.43 7.57
N TYR A 35 -10.60 5.15 8.43
CA TYR A 35 -10.94 3.84 8.98
C TYR A 35 -11.96 3.07 8.14
N ALA A 36 -12.34 3.57 6.98
CA ALA A 36 -13.15 2.83 6.03
C ALA A 36 -12.46 1.52 5.63
N ASN A 37 -13.24 0.53 5.25
CA ASN A 37 -12.77 -0.76 4.74
C ASN A 37 -11.92 -1.57 5.75
N PRO A 38 -12.42 -1.82 6.97
CA PRO A 38 -11.62 -2.40 8.06
C PRO A 38 -11.14 -3.83 7.79
N THR A 39 -11.77 -4.59 6.89
CA THR A 39 -11.35 -5.97 6.55
C THR A 39 -10.52 -6.03 5.28
N SER A 40 -10.34 -4.92 4.55
CA SER A 40 -9.66 -4.86 3.26
C SER A 40 -8.20 -5.30 3.34
N LEU A 41 -7.38 -4.63 4.14
CA LEU A 41 -5.95 -4.97 4.27
C LEU A 41 -5.70 -6.36 4.88
N PRO A 42 -6.41 -6.82 5.92
CA PRO A 42 -6.30 -8.20 6.38
C PRO A 42 -6.57 -9.23 5.28
N ASN A 43 -7.58 -9.02 4.44
CA ASN A 43 -7.90 -9.91 3.33
C ASN A 43 -6.83 -9.84 2.24
N LEU A 44 -6.31 -8.66 1.90
CA LEU A 44 -5.22 -8.50 0.94
C LEU A 44 -3.95 -9.21 1.42
N VAL A 45 -3.54 -9.01 2.68
CA VAL A 45 -2.38 -9.70 3.26
C VAL A 45 -2.56 -11.21 3.22
N LYS A 46 -3.73 -11.70 3.62
CA LYS A 46 -4.05 -13.13 3.54
C LYS A 46 -3.93 -13.66 2.12
N PHE A 47 -4.45 -12.92 1.14
CA PHE A 47 -4.37 -13.30 -0.28
C PHE A 47 -2.91 -13.34 -0.76
N CYS A 48 -2.11 -12.31 -0.46
CA CYS A 48 -0.70 -12.27 -0.84
C CYS A 48 0.10 -13.40 -0.19
N ASN A 49 -0.11 -13.69 1.09
CA ASN A 49 0.57 -14.80 1.77
C ASN A 49 0.23 -16.16 1.15
N GLN A 50 -1.00 -16.34 0.70
CA GLN A 50 -1.46 -17.59 0.07
C GLN A 50 -0.98 -17.73 -1.38
N GLU A 51 -1.12 -16.69 -2.18
CA GLU A 51 -0.94 -16.74 -3.63
C GLU A 51 0.48 -16.37 -4.08
N LEU A 52 1.14 -15.45 -3.35
CA LEU A 52 2.50 -15.00 -3.67
C LEU A 52 3.56 -15.62 -2.75
N HIS A 53 3.15 -16.40 -1.76
CA HIS A 53 4.02 -16.97 -0.74
C HIS A 53 4.83 -15.91 0.01
N THR A 54 4.23 -14.73 0.24
CA THR A 54 4.82 -13.70 1.10
C THR A 54 4.70 -14.11 2.56
N ASP A 55 5.50 -13.47 3.42
CA ASP A 55 5.44 -13.62 4.89
C ASP A 55 5.08 -12.27 5.52
N LEU A 56 3.95 -11.69 5.07
CA LEU A 56 3.44 -10.45 5.64
C LEU A 56 2.72 -10.73 6.96
N ASN A 57 2.91 -9.85 7.93
CA ASN A 57 2.21 -9.93 9.21
C ASN A 57 0.71 -9.72 8.99
N PRO A 58 -0.17 -10.63 9.44
CA PRO A 58 -1.62 -10.49 9.29
C PRO A 58 -2.21 -9.35 10.13
N ASP A 59 -1.51 -8.89 11.17
CA ASP A 59 -1.93 -7.76 11.98
C ASP A 59 -1.59 -6.45 11.27
N ILE A 60 -2.61 -5.69 10.91
CA ILE A 60 -2.45 -4.40 10.24
C ILE A 60 -2.22 -3.31 11.28
N ALA A 61 -1.11 -2.59 11.13
CA ALA A 61 -0.84 -1.43 11.97
C ALA A 61 -1.70 -0.23 11.56
N THR A 62 -1.87 0.72 12.47
CA THR A 62 -2.41 2.06 12.16
C THR A 62 -1.35 3.07 12.52
N VAL A 63 -1.02 3.99 11.61
CA VAL A 63 0.02 4.99 11.80
C VAL A 63 -0.47 6.38 11.42
N GLU A 64 -0.14 7.38 12.23
CA GLU A 64 -0.46 8.79 11.92
C GLU A 64 0.58 9.37 10.96
N VAL A 65 0.15 10.29 10.09
CA VAL A 65 1.00 10.92 9.07
C VAL A 65 2.26 11.55 9.67
N GLY A 66 2.15 12.18 10.84
CA GLY A 66 3.25 12.85 11.53
C GLY A 66 4.05 11.95 12.49
N SER A 67 3.68 10.66 12.65
CA SER A 67 4.39 9.76 13.56
C SER A 67 5.72 9.29 12.96
N PRO A 68 6.81 9.26 13.75
CA PRO A 68 8.04 8.62 13.33
C PRO A 68 7.89 7.10 13.12
N ASP A 69 6.84 6.49 13.67
CA ASP A 69 6.58 5.06 13.50
C ASP A 69 6.27 4.67 12.06
N ILE A 70 5.90 5.64 11.19
CA ILE A 70 5.63 5.38 9.77
C ILE A 70 6.84 4.72 9.07
N PHE A 71 8.06 5.00 9.53
CA PHE A 71 9.30 4.45 8.97
C PHE A 71 9.48 2.94 9.25
N ASN A 72 8.65 2.35 10.12
CA ASN A 72 8.65 0.92 10.38
C ASN A 72 7.88 0.12 9.30
N TYR A 73 7.11 0.80 8.45
CA TYR A 73 6.20 0.16 7.50
C TYR A 73 6.62 0.48 6.06
N PRO A 74 7.16 -0.48 5.30
CA PRO A 74 7.60 -0.23 3.92
C PRO A 74 6.44 0.09 2.98
N PHE A 75 5.22 -0.33 3.33
CA PHE A 75 3.98 -0.08 2.61
C PHE A 75 2.93 0.50 3.56
N VAL A 76 2.43 1.67 3.21
CA VAL A 76 1.34 2.34 3.91
C VAL A 76 0.17 2.52 2.95
N HIS A 77 -1.02 2.14 3.41
CA HIS A 77 -2.26 2.30 2.66
C HIS A 77 -3.10 3.44 3.23
N MET A 78 -3.71 4.19 2.36
CA MET A 78 -4.62 5.27 2.68
C MET A 78 -5.91 5.09 1.89
N THR A 79 -7.04 5.20 2.56
CA THR A 79 -8.37 5.12 1.94
C THR A 79 -9.34 6.06 2.65
N GLY A 80 -10.53 6.21 2.13
CA GLY A 80 -11.64 6.93 2.74
C GLY A 80 -12.36 7.87 1.78
N HIS A 81 -13.33 8.58 2.34
CA HIS A 81 -14.13 9.59 1.66
C HIS A 81 -13.76 10.99 2.17
N GLY A 82 -13.76 11.96 1.27
CA GLY A 82 -13.70 13.38 1.59
C GLY A 82 -12.41 13.84 2.24
N ASN A 83 -12.57 14.79 3.16
CA ASN A 83 -11.56 15.77 3.52
C ASN A 83 -10.31 15.19 4.18
N VAL A 84 -9.15 15.59 3.63
CA VAL A 84 -7.82 15.28 4.14
C VAL A 84 -7.05 16.57 4.39
N THR A 85 -6.37 16.65 5.53
CA THR A 85 -5.51 17.81 5.84
C THR A 85 -4.19 17.34 6.43
N PHE A 86 -3.09 17.89 5.90
CA PHE A 86 -1.75 17.74 6.44
C PHE A 86 -1.23 19.10 6.89
N ASP A 87 -0.66 19.18 8.09
CA ASP A 87 0.12 20.32 8.50
C ASP A 87 1.56 20.23 7.97
N LYS A 88 2.37 21.26 8.27
CA LYS A 88 3.74 21.33 7.77
C LYS A 88 4.61 20.16 8.27
N ALA A 89 4.48 19.78 9.53
CA ALA A 89 5.27 18.70 10.13
C ALA A 89 4.87 17.34 9.53
N GLU A 90 3.57 17.12 9.31
CA GLU A 90 3.05 15.93 8.63
C GLU A 90 3.54 15.85 7.18
N CYS A 91 3.54 16.97 6.45
CA CYS A 91 4.10 16.99 5.09
C CYS A 91 5.60 16.65 5.09
N GLU A 92 6.38 17.23 6.00
CA GLU A 92 7.81 16.94 6.11
C GLU A 92 8.08 15.47 6.48
N ASN A 93 7.32 14.92 7.43
CA ASN A 93 7.45 13.53 7.84
C ASN A 93 7.10 12.55 6.72
N LEU A 94 5.96 12.77 6.05
CA LEU A 94 5.53 11.93 4.92
C LEU A 94 6.51 12.01 3.75
N ARG A 95 7.03 13.20 3.46
CA ARG A 95 8.08 13.39 2.45
C ARG A 95 9.33 12.57 2.79
N ASN A 96 9.84 12.70 4.00
CA ASN A 96 11.02 11.95 4.44
C ASN A 96 10.79 10.44 4.38
N TYR A 97 9.62 9.97 4.79
CA TYR A 97 9.23 8.57 4.69
C TYR A 97 9.30 8.06 3.23
N LEU A 98 8.66 8.78 2.31
CA LEU A 98 8.60 8.39 0.90
C LEU A 98 9.98 8.47 0.23
N LEU A 99 10.79 9.48 0.53
CA LEU A 99 12.16 9.58 0.04
C LEU A 99 13.09 8.53 0.65
N GLY A 100 12.83 8.13 1.89
CA GLY A 100 13.60 7.11 2.62
C GLY A 100 13.33 5.66 2.20
N GLY A 101 12.51 5.43 1.17
CA GLY A 101 12.20 4.07 0.66
C GLY A 101 10.79 3.60 0.95
N GLY A 102 10.00 4.34 1.72
CA GLY A 102 8.59 4.04 1.95
C GLY A 102 7.74 4.18 0.69
N PHE A 103 6.57 3.56 0.72
CA PHE A 103 5.58 3.61 -0.35
C PHE A 103 4.20 3.93 0.20
N LEU A 104 3.48 4.83 -0.47
CA LEU A 104 2.10 5.16 -0.15
C LEU A 104 1.16 4.70 -1.27
N HIS A 105 0.23 3.81 -0.94
CA HIS A 105 -0.93 3.52 -1.78
C HIS A 105 -2.14 4.30 -1.28
N ILE A 106 -2.76 5.07 -2.14
CA ILE A 106 -3.99 5.80 -1.89
C ILE A 106 -5.08 5.17 -2.74
N ASP A 107 -6.19 4.80 -2.12
CA ASP A 107 -7.38 4.29 -2.81
C ASP A 107 -8.57 5.21 -2.57
N ASP A 108 -9.17 5.69 -3.64
CA ASP A 108 -10.32 6.60 -3.57
C ASP A 108 -11.63 5.80 -3.43
N ASN A 109 -12.22 5.87 -2.26
CA ASN A 109 -13.55 5.32 -2.01
C ASN A 109 -14.69 6.24 -2.51
N TYR A 110 -14.38 7.18 -3.38
CA TYR A 110 -15.23 8.23 -3.90
C TYR A 110 -15.09 9.59 -3.18
N GLY A 111 -14.59 10.56 -3.94
CA GLY A 111 -14.47 11.95 -3.51
C GLY A 111 -13.21 12.31 -2.72
N LEU A 112 -12.25 11.40 -2.57
CA LEU A 112 -10.97 11.68 -1.93
C LEU A 112 -10.03 12.53 -2.81
N LYS A 113 -10.12 12.39 -4.13
CA LYS A 113 -9.24 13.01 -5.12
C LYS A 113 -9.06 14.51 -4.91
N ASP A 114 -10.17 15.25 -4.76
CA ASP A 114 -10.15 16.71 -4.67
C ASP A 114 -9.48 17.22 -3.38
N PHE A 115 -9.38 16.35 -2.38
CA PHE A 115 -8.74 16.66 -1.10
C PHE A 115 -7.28 16.18 -1.07
N ILE A 116 -7.00 14.95 -1.50
CA ILE A 116 -5.65 14.38 -1.34
C ILE A 116 -4.64 14.95 -2.34
N MET A 117 -5.01 15.20 -3.58
CA MET A 117 -4.07 15.73 -4.57
C MET A 117 -3.46 17.08 -4.15
N PRO A 118 -4.22 18.06 -3.64
CA PRO A 118 -3.64 19.29 -3.10
C PRO A 118 -2.76 19.08 -1.86
N GLN A 119 -3.05 18.09 -1.01
CA GLN A 119 -2.19 17.79 0.13
C GLN A 119 -0.85 17.19 -0.32
N MET A 120 -0.88 16.24 -1.25
CA MET A 120 0.35 15.67 -1.80
C MET A 120 1.19 16.68 -2.57
N GLN A 121 0.56 17.71 -3.19
CA GLN A 121 1.29 18.84 -3.77
C GLN A 121 2.03 19.69 -2.73
N LYS A 122 1.56 19.73 -1.47
CA LYS A 122 2.32 20.36 -0.37
C LYS A 122 3.51 19.49 0.06
N VAL A 123 3.35 18.17 0.01
CA VAL A 123 4.42 17.20 0.34
C VAL A 123 5.53 17.24 -0.72
N PHE A 124 5.15 17.29 -1.99
CA PHE A 124 6.05 17.30 -3.16
C PHE A 124 5.64 18.42 -4.13
N PRO A 125 5.98 19.69 -3.83
CA PRO A 125 5.63 20.81 -4.71
C PRO A 125 6.34 20.77 -6.07
N GLU A 126 7.42 20.00 -6.19
CA GLU A 126 8.20 19.81 -7.41
C GLU A 126 7.74 18.64 -8.29
N LEU A 127 6.87 17.75 -7.80
CA LEU A 127 6.38 16.60 -8.54
C LEU A 127 4.98 16.85 -9.10
N GLU A 128 4.75 16.31 -10.28
CA GLU A 128 3.43 16.27 -10.90
C GLU A 128 2.86 14.85 -10.86
N TRP A 129 1.54 14.74 -10.73
CA TRP A 129 0.85 13.48 -10.88
C TRP A 129 0.91 13.01 -12.33
N VAL A 130 1.40 11.79 -12.52
CA VAL A 130 1.49 11.14 -13.83
C VAL A 130 0.53 9.97 -13.89
N GLU A 131 -0.30 9.88 -14.92
CA GLU A 131 -1.12 8.70 -15.14
C GLU A 131 -0.23 7.56 -15.67
N LEU A 132 -0.24 6.41 -14.99
CA LEU A 132 0.53 5.25 -15.43
C LEU A 132 -0.07 4.64 -16.69
N PRO A 133 0.74 4.41 -17.73
CA PRO A 133 0.26 3.73 -18.94
C PRO A 133 -0.05 2.26 -18.62
N TYR A 134 -1.00 1.66 -19.33
CA TYR A 134 -1.36 0.24 -19.16
C TYR A 134 -0.19 -0.73 -19.39
N SER A 135 0.87 -0.26 -20.05
CA SER A 135 2.11 -1.00 -20.23
C SER A 135 3.05 -0.99 -19.01
N HIS A 136 2.71 -0.25 -17.94
CA HIS A 136 3.51 -0.24 -16.71
C HIS A 136 3.56 -1.63 -16.06
N GLU A 137 4.68 -1.97 -15.42
CA GLU A 137 4.93 -3.30 -14.85
C GLU A 137 3.91 -3.69 -13.79
N ILE A 138 3.41 -2.74 -13.01
CA ILE A 138 2.39 -2.96 -12.00
C ILE A 138 1.10 -3.61 -12.54
N PHE A 139 0.83 -3.48 -13.85
CA PHE A 139 -0.32 -4.10 -14.53
C PHE A 139 -0.01 -5.43 -15.18
N LYS A 140 1.22 -5.96 -15.04
CA LYS A 140 1.64 -7.18 -15.73
C LYS A 140 1.78 -8.37 -14.82
N GLU A 141 2.41 -8.19 -13.68
CA GLU A 141 2.83 -9.29 -12.82
C GLU A 141 2.40 -9.09 -11.36
N PRO A 142 2.04 -10.17 -10.67
CA PRO A 142 1.93 -11.54 -11.17
C PRO A 142 0.66 -11.80 -11.98
N TYR A 143 -0.27 -10.86 -12.00
CA TYR A 143 -1.55 -10.99 -12.70
C TYR A 143 -1.67 -9.95 -13.81
N PRO A 144 -2.01 -10.36 -15.07
CA PRO A 144 -2.11 -9.41 -16.17
C PRO A 144 -3.39 -8.58 -16.11
N PHE A 145 -3.22 -7.24 -16.19
CA PHE A 145 -4.28 -6.25 -16.32
C PHE A 145 -4.03 -5.39 -17.57
N PRO A 146 -4.26 -5.91 -18.78
CA PRO A 146 -3.89 -5.25 -20.04
C PRO A 146 -4.65 -3.93 -20.28
N ASN A 147 -5.75 -3.72 -19.58
CA ASN A 147 -6.58 -2.51 -19.63
C ASN A 147 -6.42 -1.60 -18.39
N GLY A 148 -5.37 -1.81 -17.59
CA GLY A 148 -5.14 -1.05 -16.36
C GLY A 148 -5.99 -1.51 -15.18
N LEU A 149 -6.32 -0.59 -14.27
CA LEU A 149 -7.06 -0.91 -13.05
C LEU A 149 -8.44 -1.53 -13.33
N PRO A 150 -8.85 -2.55 -12.58
CA PRO A 150 -10.21 -3.07 -12.66
C PRO A 150 -11.18 -2.06 -12.04
N LYS A 151 -12.37 -1.92 -12.61
CA LYS A 151 -13.50 -1.21 -12.00
C LYS A 151 -14.22 -2.17 -11.07
N ILE A 152 -14.30 -1.84 -9.79
CA ILE A 152 -15.00 -2.65 -8.78
C ILE A 152 -16.40 -2.07 -8.58
N HIS A 153 -16.51 -0.80 -8.22
CA HIS A 153 -17.79 -0.11 -8.13
C HIS A 153 -17.89 1.03 -9.14
N GLU A 154 -19.11 1.40 -9.46
CA GLU A 154 -19.42 2.45 -10.42
C GLU A 154 -19.94 3.69 -9.69
N HIS A 155 -19.28 4.84 -9.91
CA HIS A 155 -19.71 6.11 -9.35
C HIS A 155 -20.08 7.11 -10.44
N ASP A 156 -19.07 7.63 -11.16
CA ASP A 156 -19.23 8.72 -12.11
C ASP A 156 -19.16 8.27 -13.58
N LEU A 157 -19.28 6.97 -13.86
CA LEU A 157 -19.13 6.38 -15.20
C LEU A 157 -17.78 6.72 -15.86
N LYS A 158 -16.75 7.01 -15.06
CA LYS A 158 -15.40 7.28 -15.52
C LYS A 158 -14.57 6.02 -15.56
N THR A 159 -13.57 6.01 -16.43
CA THR A 159 -12.57 4.93 -16.50
C THR A 159 -11.65 5.00 -15.28
N PRO A 160 -11.31 3.86 -14.65
CA PRO A 160 -10.30 3.81 -13.60
C PRO A 160 -8.96 4.36 -14.07
N GLN A 161 -8.30 5.13 -13.21
CA GLN A 161 -7.00 5.76 -13.48
C GLN A 161 -6.02 5.48 -12.34
N ALA A 162 -4.78 5.17 -12.69
CA ALA A 162 -3.69 5.03 -11.75
C ALA A 162 -2.78 6.26 -11.84
N PHE A 163 -2.85 7.14 -10.87
CA PHE A 163 -1.96 8.29 -10.78
C PHE A 163 -0.75 7.96 -9.92
N ALA A 164 0.40 8.45 -10.32
CA ALA A 164 1.68 8.18 -9.69
C ALA A 164 2.43 9.46 -9.34
N LEU A 165 3.12 9.47 -8.20
CA LEU A 165 4.24 10.36 -7.95
C LEU A 165 5.53 9.56 -8.11
N ILE A 166 6.42 10.06 -8.99
CA ILE A 166 7.69 9.42 -9.33
C ILE A 166 8.83 10.35 -8.91
N TYR A 167 9.72 9.85 -8.08
CA TYR A 167 10.91 10.58 -7.65
C TYR A 167 12.17 9.81 -8.06
N GLU A 168 13.05 10.45 -8.82
CA GLU A 168 14.30 9.83 -9.33
C GLU A 168 14.09 8.46 -9.99
N GLY A 169 12.98 8.30 -10.72
CA GLY A 169 12.62 7.05 -11.41
C GLY A 169 11.91 6.01 -10.54
N ARG A 170 11.78 6.22 -9.23
CA ARG A 170 11.06 5.34 -8.32
C ARG A 170 9.60 5.80 -8.15
N LEU A 171 8.66 4.90 -8.30
CA LEU A 171 7.27 5.12 -7.94
C LEU A 171 7.16 5.15 -6.41
N ILE A 172 6.89 6.34 -5.85
CA ILE A 172 6.82 6.56 -4.39
C ILE A 172 5.39 6.60 -3.84
N CYS A 173 4.45 6.95 -4.70
CA CYS A 173 3.04 7.00 -4.34
C CYS A 173 2.19 6.58 -5.53
N LEU A 174 1.23 5.69 -5.30
CA LEU A 174 0.22 5.27 -6.26
C LEU A 174 -1.15 5.69 -5.74
N PHE A 175 -1.92 6.38 -6.56
CA PHE A 175 -3.30 6.74 -6.29
C PHE A 175 -4.22 6.03 -7.28
N THR A 176 -5.01 5.09 -6.80
CA THR A 176 -6.03 4.35 -7.56
C THR A 176 -7.35 5.10 -7.48
N TYR A 177 -7.82 5.59 -8.62
CA TYR A 177 -8.97 6.47 -8.75
C TYR A 177 -10.08 5.81 -9.58
N GLU A 178 -11.33 6.00 -9.19
CA GLU A 178 -12.52 5.46 -9.87
C GLU A 178 -12.55 3.93 -9.98
N CYS A 179 -11.97 3.22 -9.02
CA CYS A 179 -11.91 1.75 -9.07
C CYS A 179 -12.35 1.06 -7.79
N ASP A 180 -12.23 1.68 -6.62
CA ASP A 180 -12.62 1.13 -5.30
C ASP A 180 -11.99 -0.23 -4.99
N LEU A 181 -10.66 -0.29 -5.11
CA LEU A 181 -9.95 -1.55 -4.84
C LEU A 181 -10.16 -2.00 -3.39
N GLY A 182 -10.11 -1.05 -2.45
CA GLY A 182 -10.29 -1.31 -1.02
C GLY A 182 -11.63 -1.97 -0.72
N ASP A 183 -12.70 -1.55 -1.36
CA ASP A 183 -14.02 -2.15 -1.26
C ASP A 183 -14.01 -3.60 -1.76
N GLY A 184 -13.38 -3.84 -2.89
CA GLY A 184 -13.23 -5.17 -3.46
C GLY A 184 -12.36 -6.12 -2.60
N TRP A 185 -11.53 -5.58 -1.70
CA TRP A 185 -10.78 -6.40 -0.74
C TRP A 185 -11.57 -6.73 0.51
N GLU A 186 -12.66 -6.01 0.81
CA GLU A 186 -13.52 -6.24 1.97
C GLU A 186 -14.12 -7.66 2.00
N ASP A 187 -14.62 -8.05 3.17
CA ASP A 187 -15.43 -9.25 3.30
C ASP A 187 -16.64 -9.19 2.36
N GLN A 188 -16.95 -10.30 1.68
CA GLN A 188 -18.08 -10.39 0.72
C GLN A 188 -19.40 -9.86 1.28
N ARG A 189 -19.64 -10.02 2.59
CA ARG A 189 -20.87 -9.57 3.24
C ARG A 189 -21.04 -8.04 3.28
N VAL A 190 -19.94 -7.26 3.10
CA VAL A 190 -19.95 -5.80 3.18
C VAL A 190 -20.62 -5.20 1.94
N HIS A 191 -20.01 -5.40 0.78
CA HIS A 191 -20.52 -4.86 -0.49
C HIS A 191 -21.33 -5.85 -1.31
N LYS A 192 -21.29 -7.15 -0.95
CA LYS A 192 -21.98 -8.25 -1.65
C LYS A 192 -21.48 -8.46 -3.08
N ASP A 193 -20.27 -8.05 -3.34
CA ASP A 193 -19.61 -8.29 -4.61
C ASP A 193 -19.48 -9.78 -4.91
N SER A 194 -19.53 -10.11 -6.20
CA SER A 194 -19.27 -11.48 -6.63
C SER A 194 -17.83 -11.89 -6.33
N ASP A 195 -17.60 -13.19 -6.16
CA ASP A 195 -16.24 -13.72 -5.97
C ASP A 195 -15.30 -13.33 -7.12
N GLU A 196 -15.83 -13.21 -8.35
CA GLU A 196 -15.07 -12.77 -9.52
C GLU A 196 -14.59 -11.31 -9.37
N VAL A 197 -15.46 -10.40 -8.96
CA VAL A 197 -15.13 -8.98 -8.76
C VAL A 197 -14.10 -8.83 -7.64
N ARG A 198 -14.35 -9.47 -6.50
CA ARG A 198 -13.41 -9.49 -5.37
C ARG A 198 -12.04 -10.07 -5.75
N LEU A 199 -12.03 -11.17 -6.50
CA LEU A 199 -10.78 -11.78 -6.95
C LEU A 199 -9.99 -10.85 -7.88
N LYS A 200 -10.66 -10.07 -8.75
CA LYS A 200 -10.00 -9.05 -9.58
C LYS A 200 -9.36 -7.97 -8.72
N ALA A 201 -10.06 -7.46 -7.70
CA ALA A 201 -9.52 -6.47 -6.79
C ALA A 201 -8.31 -7.01 -6.02
N LEU A 202 -8.41 -8.20 -5.42
CA LEU A 202 -7.32 -8.84 -4.69
C LEU A 202 -6.09 -9.10 -5.57
N LYS A 203 -6.27 -9.53 -6.81
CA LYS A 203 -5.18 -9.71 -7.78
C LYS A 203 -4.49 -8.40 -8.11
N MET A 204 -5.24 -7.30 -8.28
CA MET A 204 -4.62 -5.99 -8.49
C MET A 204 -3.88 -5.51 -7.24
N GLY A 205 -4.44 -5.71 -6.06
CA GLY A 205 -3.73 -5.44 -4.81
C GLY A 205 -2.44 -6.26 -4.66
N ALA A 206 -2.46 -7.53 -5.06
CA ALA A 206 -1.28 -8.38 -5.08
C ALA A 206 -0.20 -7.89 -6.05
N ASN A 207 -0.60 -7.37 -7.23
CA ASN A 207 0.33 -6.72 -8.15
C ASN A 207 1.00 -5.49 -7.51
N ILE A 208 0.23 -4.66 -6.80
CA ILE A 208 0.76 -3.49 -6.10
C ILE A 208 1.77 -3.93 -5.03
N ILE A 209 1.42 -4.90 -4.19
CA ILE A 209 2.32 -5.45 -3.17
C ILE A 209 3.57 -6.04 -3.81
N GLN A 210 3.43 -6.89 -4.84
CA GLN A 210 4.57 -7.49 -5.54
C GLN A 210 5.50 -6.41 -6.11
N TYR A 211 4.95 -5.41 -6.77
CA TYR A 211 5.72 -4.31 -7.34
C TYR A 211 6.55 -3.59 -6.27
N VAL A 212 5.91 -3.18 -5.17
CA VAL A 212 6.57 -2.41 -4.09
C VAL A 212 7.70 -3.19 -3.43
N PHE A 213 7.56 -4.49 -3.24
CA PHE A 213 8.58 -5.31 -2.59
C PHE A 213 9.65 -5.85 -3.55
N SER A 214 9.53 -5.57 -4.87
CA SER A 214 10.50 -6.01 -5.88
C SER A 214 11.32 -4.85 -6.50
N HIS A 215 10.93 -3.59 -6.28
CA HIS A 215 11.54 -2.38 -6.83
C HIS A 215 11.87 -1.37 -5.75
#